data_27bc676d2de7b381afddef535ee9e647
#
_entry.id   27bc676d2de7b381afddef535ee9e647
#
_cell.length_a   1.000
_cell.length_b   1.000
_cell.length_c   1.000
_cell.angle_alpha   90.00
_cell.angle_beta   90.00
_cell.angle_gamma   90.00
#
_symmetry.space_group_name_H-M   'P 1'
#
loop_
_entity.id
_entity.type
_entity.pdbx_description
1 polymer ?
#
loop_
_entity_poly.entity_id
_entity_poly.type
_entity_poly.pdbx_seq_one_letter_code
_entity_poly.pdbx_strand_id
1 'polypeptide(L)'
;VKVQCSTYTHFNESSESKSLLRAIESARQMSTNIKIETENGGKLSRDFLKENIQTLWVDGIIVLDAEGKTDCEYSMDETLTTEITEYLQKDIIMDFTGYEERSYSERFVREDGSYIDIAACARKDAPGIVAIYYYTSPAFAGNYTLTIQGLLNGYSVQKDGTIIVVDDGIVIASNDEKL
;
A
#
# COMPACT_ATOMS: atom_id res chain seq x y z
N VAL A 1 -16.59 24.98 3.99
CA VAL A 1 -15.27 24.45 4.37
C VAL A 1 -15.40 23.18 5.19
N LYS A 2 -16.01 23.17 6.39
CA LYS A 2 -16.09 21.97 7.25
C LYS A 2 -16.65 20.72 6.54
N VAL A 3 -17.77 20.87 5.80
CA VAL A 3 -18.36 19.76 5.03
C VAL A 3 -17.42 19.26 3.94
N GLN A 4 -16.72 20.16 3.26
CA GLN A 4 -15.78 19.79 2.21
C GLN A 4 -14.52 19.11 2.74
N CYS A 5 -14.01 19.55 3.88
CA CYS A 5 -12.90 18.85 4.58
C CYS A 5 -13.31 17.42 4.92
N SER A 6 -14.50 17.21 5.52
CA SER A 6 -15.03 15.88 5.81
C SER A 6 -15.18 15.02 4.55
N THR A 7 -15.63 15.61 3.44
CA THR A 7 -15.76 14.92 2.14
C THR A 7 -14.38 14.50 1.61
N TYR A 8 -13.35 15.33 1.75
CA TYR A 8 -11.99 15.02 1.31
C TYR A 8 -11.37 13.91 2.15
N THR A 9 -11.53 13.96 3.48
CA THR A 9 -11.08 12.89 4.37
C THR A 9 -11.73 11.56 3.97
N HIS A 10 -13.04 11.54 3.81
CA HIS A 10 -13.77 10.35 3.37
C HIS A 10 -13.35 9.81 1.99
N PHE A 11 -13.05 10.71 1.06
CA PHE A 11 -12.54 10.31 -0.25
C PHE A 11 -11.17 9.64 -0.13
N ASN A 12 -10.26 10.23 0.64
CA ASN A 12 -8.91 9.68 0.83
C ASN A 12 -8.95 8.32 1.53
N GLU A 13 -9.72 8.16 2.60
CA GLU A 13 -9.93 6.90 3.31
C GLU A 13 -10.55 5.83 2.39
N SER A 14 -11.54 6.20 1.58
CA SER A 14 -12.16 5.28 0.61
C SER A 14 -11.19 4.86 -0.49
N SER A 15 -10.34 5.78 -0.96
CA SER A 15 -9.31 5.51 -1.97
C SER A 15 -8.25 4.55 -1.42
N GLU A 16 -7.78 4.78 -0.20
CA GLU A 16 -6.85 3.89 0.49
C GLU A 16 -7.43 2.49 0.68
N SER A 17 -8.66 2.39 1.20
CA SER A 17 -9.34 1.11 1.41
C SER A 17 -9.47 0.30 0.11
N LYS A 18 -9.77 0.96 -1.01
CA LYS A 18 -9.83 0.30 -2.33
C LYS A 18 -8.46 -0.21 -2.78
N SER A 19 -7.40 0.57 -2.55
CA SER A 19 -6.04 0.16 -2.89
C SER A 19 -5.60 -1.05 -2.06
N LEU A 20 -5.85 -1.03 -0.76
CA LEU A 20 -5.53 -2.14 0.15
C LEU A 20 -6.34 -3.41 -0.18
N LEU A 21 -7.63 -3.29 -0.52
CA LEU A 21 -8.41 -4.44 -0.98
C LEU A 21 -7.85 -5.04 -2.27
N ARG A 22 -7.47 -4.21 -3.24
CA ARG A 22 -6.80 -4.67 -4.45
C ARG A 22 -5.49 -5.40 -4.12
N ALA A 23 -4.72 -4.89 -3.17
CA ALA A 23 -3.49 -5.53 -2.73
C ALA A 23 -3.77 -6.94 -2.15
N ILE A 24 -4.80 -7.09 -1.31
CA ILE A 24 -5.22 -8.39 -0.77
C ILE A 24 -5.60 -9.36 -1.89
N GLU A 25 -6.39 -8.90 -2.86
CA GLU A 25 -6.79 -9.74 -4.00
C GLU A 25 -5.59 -10.18 -4.83
N SER A 26 -4.64 -9.28 -5.08
CA SER A 26 -3.40 -9.61 -5.80
C SER A 26 -2.53 -10.60 -5.03
N ALA A 27 -2.41 -10.48 -3.70
CA ALA A 27 -1.69 -11.45 -2.88
C ALA A 27 -2.33 -12.85 -2.95
N ARG A 28 -3.66 -12.92 -2.83
CA ARG A 28 -4.43 -14.17 -2.95
C ARG A 28 -4.31 -14.81 -4.34
N GLN A 29 -4.37 -13.99 -5.38
CA GLN A 29 -4.17 -14.47 -6.76
C GLN A 29 -2.75 -15.00 -6.94
N MET A 30 -1.74 -14.29 -6.43
CA MET A 30 -0.35 -14.75 -6.48
C MET A 30 -0.17 -16.09 -5.75
N SER A 31 -0.75 -16.25 -4.56
CA SER A 31 -0.74 -17.54 -3.83
C SER A 31 -1.38 -18.67 -4.65
N THR A 32 -2.46 -18.37 -5.37
CA THR A 32 -3.11 -19.33 -6.27
C THR A 32 -2.22 -19.67 -7.47
N ASN A 33 -1.56 -18.68 -8.06
CA ASN A 33 -0.67 -18.88 -9.20
C ASN A 33 0.54 -19.75 -8.80
N ILE A 34 1.12 -19.54 -7.62
CA ILE A 34 2.20 -20.39 -7.09
C ILE A 34 1.72 -21.84 -6.96
N LYS A 35 0.52 -22.06 -6.39
CA LYS A 35 -0.05 -23.41 -6.27
C LYS A 35 -0.19 -24.08 -7.63
N ILE A 36 -0.77 -23.40 -8.60
CA ILE A 36 -0.96 -23.93 -9.96
C ILE A 36 0.39 -24.27 -10.59
N GLU A 37 1.39 -23.39 -10.48
CA GLU A 37 2.73 -23.61 -11.01
C GLU A 37 3.37 -24.86 -10.42
N THR A 38 3.33 -25.02 -9.10
CA THR A 38 3.91 -26.17 -8.39
C THR A 38 3.18 -27.47 -8.70
N GLU A 39 1.85 -27.47 -8.77
CA GLU A 39 1.03 -28.63 -9.16
C GLU A 39 1.31 -29.09 -10.60
N ASN A 40 1.67 -28.16 -11.48
CA ASN A 40 2.08 -28.47 -12.86
C ASN A 40 3.55 -28.88 -13.01
N GLY A 41 4.27 -29.04 -11.90
CA GLY A 41 5.69 -29.46 -11.88
C GLY A 41 6.66 -28.30 -12.13
N GLY A 42 6.20 -27.07 -12.16
CA GLY A 42 7.02 -25.86 -12.19
C GLY A 42 7.64 -25.57 -10.82
N LYS A 43 8.48 -24.55 -10.75
CA LYS A 43 9.17 -24.15 -9.53
C LYS A 43 8.98 -22.67 -9.26
N LEU A 44 8.83 -22.32 -7.99
CA LEU A 44 8.95 -20.94 -7.54
C LEU A 44 10.34 -20.40 -7.93
N SER A 45 10.35 -19.34 -8.75
CA SER A 45 11.59 -18.75 -9.26
C SER A 45 11.42 -17.24 -9.46
N ARG A 46 12.55 -16.52 -9.54
CA ARG A 46 12.51 -15.07 -9.82
C ARG A 46 11.85 -14.76 -11.18
N ASP A 47 12.05 -15.58 -12.18
CA ASP A 47 11.42 -15.39 -13.51
C ASP A 47 9.91 -15.56 -13.42
N PHE A 48 9.44 -16.57 -12.71
CA PHE A 48 8.00 -16.76 -12.45
C PHE A 48 7.40 -15.56 -11.69
N LEU A 49 8.08 -15.04 -10.65
CA LEU A 49 7.61 -13.85 -9.94
C LEU A 49 7.59 -12.62 -10.86
N LYS A 50 8.61 -12.45 -11.69
CA LYS A 50 8.69 -11.34 -12.67
C LYS A 50 7.52 -11.33 -13.66
N GLU A 51 7.13 -12.47 -14.19
CA GLU A 51 5.96 -12.59 -15.08
C GLU A 51 4.67 -12.24 -14.35
N ASN A 52 4.54 -12.68 -13.08
CA ASN A 52 3.37 -12.40 -12.27
C ASN A 52 3.27 -10.93 -11.85
N ILE A 53 4.37 -10.24 -11.59
CA ILE A 53 4.39 -8.79 -11.34
C ILE A 53 3.72 -8.03 -12.48
N GLN A 54 4.06 -8.37 -13.73
CA GLN A 54 3.48 -7.73 -14.90
C GLN A 54 1.98 -8.02 -15.03
N THR A 55 1.57 -9.25 -14.75
CA THR A 55 0.16 -9.68 -14.85
C THR A 55 -0.71 -9.09 -13.77
N LEU A 56 -0.21 -9.03 -12.54
CA LEU A 56 -0.93 -8.53 -11.37
C LEU A 56 -0.81 -7.00 -11.21
N TRP A 57 0.07 -6.35 -11.96
CA TRP A 57 0.34 -4.91 -11.88
C TRP A 57 0.76 -4.49 -10.47
N VAL A 58 1.67 -5.25 -9.87
CA VAL A 58 2.28 -4.98 -8.57
C VAL A 58 3.75 -4.57 -8.75
N ASP A 59 4.35 -3.90 -7.76
CA ASP A 59 5.75 -3.45 -7.85
C ASP A 59 6.72 -4.47 -7.26
N GLY A 60 6.23 -5.39 -6.43
CA GLY A 60 7.04 -6.49 -5.94
C GLY A 60 6.25 -7.59 -5.27
N ILE A 61 6.89 -8.76 -5.18
CA ILE A 61 6.38 -9.99 -4.56
C ILE A 61 7.47 -10.56 -3.67
N ILE A 62 7.10 -10.92 -2.44
CA ILE A 62 7.97 -11.60 -1.48
C ILE A 62 7.26 -12.87 -1.03
N VAL A 63 7.93 -14.00 -1.14
CA VAL A 63 7.42 -15.29 -0.69
C VAL A 63 8.27 -15.76 0.48
N LEU A 64 7.62 -16.01 1.61
CA LEU A 64 8.25 -16.50 2.84
C LEU A 64 7.93 -17.98 3.04
N ASP A 65 8.88 -18.70 3.61
CA ASP A 65 8.69 -20.08 4.07
C ASP A 65 7.96 -20.15 5.44
N ALA A 66 7.83 -21.34 5.99
CA ALA A 66 7.16 -21.58 7.27
C ALA A 66 7.86 -20.89 8.47
N GLU A 67 9.15 -20.65 8.37
CA GLU A 67 9.98 -19.99 9.37
C GLU A 67 10.05 -18.46 9.19
N GLY A 68 9.35 -17.90 8.18
CA GLY A 68 9.36 -16.48 7.86
C GLY A 68 10.63 -16.00 7.16
N LYS A 69 11.43 -16.95 6.63
CA LYS A 69 12.59 -16.64 5.80
C LYS A 69 12.14 -16.45 4.35
N THR A 70 12.80 -15.55 3.63
CA THR A 70 12.55 -15.34 2.21
C THR A 70 12.94 -16.59 1.41
N ASP A 71 11.94 -17.21 0.78
CA ASP A 71 12.08 -18.34 -0.12
C ASP A 71 12.38 -17.85 -1.55
N CYS A 72 11.60 -16.87 -2.01
CA CYS A 72 11.82 -16.21 -3.28
C CYS A 72 11.27 -14.77 -3.25
N GLU A 73 11.92 -13.85 -3.96
CA GLU A 73 11.44 -12.48 -4.08
C GLU A 73 11.79 -11.88 -5.44
N TYR A 74 10.96 -10.94 -5.89
CA TYR A 74 11.24 -10.11 -7.04
C TYR A 74 10.62 -8.72 -6.85
N SER A 75 11.37 -7.69 -7.20
CA SER A 75 10.95 -6.29 -7.15
C SER A 75 11.32 -5.59 -8.45
N MET A 76 10.49 -4.65 -8.89
CA MET A 76 10.83 -3.75 -10.01
C MET A 76 11.92 -2.76 -9.61
N ASP A 77 11.96 -2.38 -8.32
CA ASP A 77 13.00 -1.56 -7.71
C ASP A 77 13.64 -2.31 -6.54
N GLU A 78 14.85 -2.83 -6.76
CA GLU A 78 15.57 -3.61 -5.75
C GLU A 78 15.93 -2.79 -4.50
N THR A 79 15.95 -1.46 -4.58
CA THR A 79 16.24 -0.60 -3.42
C THR A 79 15.10 -0.62 -2.40
N LEU A 80 13.87 -0.88 -2.85
CA LEU A 80 12.69 -0.97 -1.98
C LEU A 80 12.58 -2.32 -1.25
N THR A 81 13.20 -3.38 -1.75
CA THR A 81 13.01 -4.73 -1.19
C THR A 81 13.44 -4.83 0.27
N THR A 82 14.59 -4.25 0.63
CA THR A 82 15.10 -4.26 2.00
C THR A 82 14.17 -3.50 2.94
N GLU A 83 13.74 -2.31 2.54
CA GLU A 83 12.82 -1.47 3.30
C GLU A 83 11.47 -2.15 3.51
N ILE A 84 10.93 -2.78 2.47
CA ILE A 84 9.63 -3.47 2.55
C ILE A 84 9.71 -4.68 3.49
N THR A 85 10.83 -5.38 3.51
CA THR A 85 11.04 -6.49 4.45
C THR A 85 10.98 -6.01 5.91
N GLU A 86 11.36 -4.75 6.19
CA GLU A 86 11.23 -4.14 7.51
C GLU A 86 9.79 -3.77 7.84
N TYR A 87 8.99 -3.36 6.85
CA TYR A 87 7.55 -3.07 7.03
C TYR A 87 6.69 -4.33 7.18
N LEU A 88 7.17 -5.49 6.73
CA LEU A 88 6.47 -6.74 6.94
C LEU A 88 6.44 -7.08 8.44
N GLN A 89 5.27 -6.95 9.05
CA GLN A 89 5.05 -7.33 10.44
C GLN A 89 5.03 -8.87 10.56
N LYS A 90 6.21 -9.48 10.47
CA LYS A 90 6.38 -10.95 10.42
C LYS A 90 5.66 -11.65 11.56
N ASP A 91 5.71 -11.11 12.76
CA ASP A 91 5.03 -11.67 13.93
C ASP A 91 3.51 -11.81 13.73
N ILE A 92 2.91 -10.87 12.98
CA ILE A 92 1.48 -10.89 12.69
C ILE A 92 1.17 -11.79 11.49
N ILE A 93 1.91 -11.62 10.38
CA ILE A 93 1.60 -12.32 9.13
C ILE A 93 1.90 -13.83 9.21
N MET A 94 2.89 -14.23 10.00
CA MET A 94 3.22 -15.66 10.17
C MET A 94 2.13 -16.43 10.90
N ASP A 95 1.31 -15.77 11.72
CA ASP A 95 0.12 -16.36 12.33
C ASP A 95 -0.96 -16.77 11.31
N PHE A 96 -0.84 -16.33 10.06
CA PHE A 96 -1.77 -16.71 8.98
C PHE A 96 -1.37 -18.00 8.27
N THR A 97 -0.18 -18.52 8.54
CA THR A 97 0.28 -19.78 7.95
C THR A 97 -0.74 -20.89 8.16
N GLY A 98 -1.27 -21.44 7.06
CA GLY A 98 -2.32 -22.47 7.10
C GLY A 98 -3.76 -21.94 7.22
N TYR A 99 -3.98 -20.63 7.23
CA TYR A 99 -5.31 -20.00 7.26
C TYR A 99 -5.54 -19.21 5.96
N GLU A 100 -5.98 -19.89 4.90
CA GLU A 100 -6.11 -19.32 3.55
C GLU A 100 -7.07 -18.12 3.47
N GLU A 101 -8.06 -18.03 4.35
CA GLU A 101 -9.03 -16.93 4.41
C GLU A 101 -8.47 -15.67 5.08
N ARG A 102 -7.40 -15.78 5.86
CA ARG A 102 -6.79 -14.62 6.52
C ARG A 102 -5.89 -13.85 5.57
N SER A 103 -5.91 -12.55 5.71
CA SER A 103 -5.04 -11.62 5.00
C SER A 103 -4.76 -10.40 5.85
N TYR A 104 -3.63 -9.78 5.59
CA TYR A 104 -3.19 -8.54 6.18
C TYR A 104 -3.02 -7.50 5.08
N SER A 105 -3.30 -6.23 5.37
CA SER A 105 -2.91 -5.13 4.49
C SER A 105 -2.72 -3.86 5.30
N GLU A 106 -1.76 -3.04 4.90
CA GLU A 106 -1.44 -1.77 5.53
C GLU A 106 -0.79 -0.81 4.54
N ARG A 107 -0.99 0.49 4.74
CA ARG A 107 -0.31 1.57 4.04
C ARG A 107 0.78 2.17 4.92
N PHE A 108 1.99 2.23 4.41
CA PHE A 108 3.12 2.92 5.01
C PHE A 108 3.38 4.22 4.26
N VAL A 109 3.18 5.35 4.93
CA VAL A 109 3.47 6.68 4.38
C VAL A 109 4.89 7.04 4.75
N ARG A 110 5.70 7.43 3.76
CA ARG A 110 7.10 7.82 3.93
C ARG A 110 7.22 9.34 4.10
N GLU A 111 8.34 9.80 4.64
CA GLU A 111 8.61 11.22 4.89
C GLU A 111 8.58 12.10 3.63
N ASP A 112 8.92 11.52 2.47
CA ASP A 112 8.88 12.21 1.17
C ASP A 112 7.47 12.33 0.58
N GLY A 113 6.44 11.82 1.28
CA GLY A 113 5.05 11.81 0.84
C GLY A 113 4.71 10.66 -0.12
N SER A 114 5.66 9.78 -0.47
CA SER A 114 5.36 8.51 -1.12
C SER A 114 4.67 7.56 -0.15
N TYR A 115 4.05 6.51 -0.65
CA TYR A 115 3.51 5.46 0.20
C TYR A 115 3.63 4.08 -0.44
N ILE A 116 3.62 3.07 0.42
CA ILE A 116 3.68 1.67 0.05
C ILE A 116 2.45 0.97 0.63
N ASP A 117 1.64 0.39 -0.25
CA ASP A 117 0.52 -0.47 0.14
C ASP A 117 0.98 -1.91 0.11
N ILE A 118 1.00 -2.56 1.26
CA ILE A 118 1.43 -3.97 1.41
C ILE A 118 0.21 -4.82 1.72
N ALA A 119 0.16 -6.02 1.13
CA ALA A 119 -0.77 -7.06 1.56
C ALA A 119 -0.07 -8.42 1.62
N ALA A 120 -0.52 -9.25 2.55
CA ALA A 120 0.00 -10.60 2.73
C ALA A 120 -1.14 -11.60 2.99
N CYS A 121 -0.95 -12.84 2.54
CA CYS A 121 -1.84 -13.97 2.80
C CYS A 121 -1.04 -15.28 2.89
N ALA A 122 -1.69 -16.34 3.38
CA ALA A 122 -1.08 -17.67 3.41
C ALA A 122 -0.77 -18.21 2.01
N ARG A 123 0.32 -18.94 1.87
CA ARG A 123 0.61 -19.77 0.70
C ARG A 123 -0.38 -20.94 0.62
N LYS A 124 -0.73 -21.33 -0.60
CA LYS A 124 -1.62 -22.47 -0.88
C LYS A 124 -0.87 -23.72 -1.33
N ASP A 125 0.40 -23.60 -1.68
CA ASP A 125 1.27 -24.71 -2.12
C ASP A 125 2.07 -25.33 -0.99
N ALA A 126 2.45 -24.54 0.00
CA ALA A 126 3.28 -24.94 1.13
C ALA A 126 2.99 -24.03 2.34
N PRO A 127 3.35 -24.42 3.57
CA PRO A 127 3.32 -23.49 4.70
C PRO A 127 4.18 -22.26 4.45
N GLY A 128 3.67 -21.08 4.75
CA GLY A 128 4.36 -19.82 4.54
C GLY A 128 3.42 -18.69 4.10
N ILE A 129 3.99 -17.60 3.65
CA ILE A 129 3.27 -16.36 3.33
C ILE A 129 3.65 -15.87 1.94
N VAL A 130 2.67 -15.31 1.23
CA VAL A 130 2.88 -14.48 0.04
C VAL A 130 2.56 -13.04 0.42
N ALA A 131 3.52 -12.15 0.24
CA ALA A 131 3.33 -10.71 0.37
C ALA A 131 3.54 -10.05 -1.00
N ILE A 132 2.73 -9.03 -1.26
CA ILE A 132 2.88 -8.15 -2.43
C ILE A 132 2.86 -6.70 -1.98
N TYR A 133 3.35 -5.80 -2.82
CA TYR A 133 3.25 -4.39 -2.56
C TYR A 133 3.07 -3.55 -3.83
N TYR A 134 2.50 -2.36 -3.62
CA TYR A 134 2.43 -1.26 -4.57
C TYR A 134 3.19 -0.07 -4.02
N TYR A 135 4.03 0.54 -4.84
CA TYR A 135 4.71 1.79 -4.51
C TYR A 135 4.03 2.95 -5.24
N THR A 136 3.72 4.00 -4.51
CA THR A 136 3.18 5.24 -5.09
C THR A 136 4.17 6.37 -4.85
N SER A 137 4.71 6.93 -5.93
CA SER A 137 5.68 8.02 -5.85
C SER A 137 5.08 9.29 -5.25
N PRO A 138 5.89 10.21 -4.67
CA PRO A 138 5.41 11.47 -4.09
C PRO A 138 4.62 12.32 -5.08
N ALA A 139 5.09 12.41 -6.31
CA ALA A 139 4.42 13.19 -7.36
C ALA A 139 3.02 12.62 -7.68
N PHE A 140 2.88 11.29 -7.71
CA PHE A 140 1.60 10.64 -7.96
C PHE A 140 0.69 10.77 -6.73
N ALA A 141 1.21 10.54 -5.54
CA ALA A 141 0.48 10.70 -4.27
C ALA A 141 -0.10 12.12 -4.14
N GLY A 142 0.71 13.15 -4.40
CA GLY A 142 0.29 14.55 -4.34
C GLY A 142 -0.82 14.91 -5.34
N ASN A 143 -0.86 14.26 -6.50
CA ASN A 143 -1.89 14.51 -7.51
C ASN A 143 -3.24 13.84 -7.17
N TYR A 144 -3.23 12.77 -6.41
CA TYR A 144 -4.45 11.99 -6.11
C TYR A 144 -4.96 12.17 -4.68
N THR A 145 -4.15 12.74 -3.78
CA THR A 145 -4.59 13.05 -2.43
C THR A 145 -5.25 14.43 -2.41
N LEU A 146 -6.53 14.46 -2.08
CA LEU A 146 -7.23 15.72 -1.86
C LEU A 146 -6.78 16.33 -0.53
N THR A 147 -6.07 17.45 -0.59
CA THR A 147 -5.57 18.13 0.60
C THR A 147 -6.49 19.26 1.01
N ILE A 148 -6.59 19.52 2.32
CA ILE A 148 -7.33 20.67 2.86
C ILE A 148 -6.71 21.98 2.36
N GLN A 149 -5.38 22.03 2.24
CA GLN A 149 -4.67 23.16 1.67
C GLN A 149 -5.05 23.39 0.21
N GLY A 150 -5.14 22.34 -0.60
CA GLY A 150 -5.57 22.42 -2.01
C GLY A 150 -7.00 22.96 -2.15
N LEU A 151 -7.87 22.61 -1.21
CA LEU A 151 -9.22 23.16 -1.14
C LEU A 151 -9.19 24.67 -0.83
N LEU A 152 -8.34 25.11 0.07
CA LEU A 152 -8.26 26.53 0.46
C LEU A 152 -7.61 27.40 -0.61
N ASN A 153 -6.69 26.89 -1.41
CA ASN A 153 -6.03 27.62 -2.49
C ASN A 153 -7.02 28.20 -3.55
N GLY A 154 -8.22 27.64 -3.65
CA GLY A 154 -9.29 28.14 -4.53
C GLY A 154 -10.27 29.11 -3.86
N TYR A 155 -10.13 29.37 -2.57
CA TYR A 155 -11.05 30.24 -1.83
C TYR A 155 -10.48 31.64 -1.63
N SER A 156 -11.19 32.63 -2.14
CA SER A 156 -11.00 34.02 -1.75
C SER A 156 -12.15 34.46 -0.84
N VAL A 157 -11.82 35.01 0.31
CA VAL A 157 -12.79 35.62 1.21
C VAL A 157 -12.86 37.11 0.89
N GLN A 158 -14.07 37.68 0.79
CA GLN A 158 -14.23 39.11 0.50
C GLN A 158 -13.43 39.95 1.51
N LYS A 159 -12.71 40.95 1.00
CA LYS A 159 -11.92 41.92 1.80
C LYS A 159 -10.82 41.30 2.67
N ASP A 160 -9.89 40.60 2.04
CA ASP A 160 -8.68 40.08 2.73
C ASP A 160 -8.95 39.17 3.94
N GLY A 161 -10.08 38.46 3.93
CA GLY A 161 -10.40 37.51 4.98
C GLY A 161 -9.49 36.27 4.92
N THR A 162 -8.99 35.87 6.09
CA THR A 162 -8.18 34.65 6.23
C THR A 162 -9.04 33.49 6.71
N ILE A 163 -8.90 32.33 6.06
CA ILE A 163 -9.46 31.07 6.52
C ILE A 163 -8.28 30.25 7.07
N ILE A 164 -8.43 29.80 8.30
CA ILE A 164 -7.46 28.92 8.96
C ILE A 164 -8.18 27.63 9.34
N VAL A 165 -7.59 26.50 9.05
CA VAL A 165 -8.04 25.19 9.54
C VAL A 165 -7.07 24.74 10.61
N VAL A 166 -7.63 24.42 11.78
CA VAL A 166 -6.87 24.02 12.97
C VAL A 166 -7.28 22.60 13.33
N ASP A 167 -6.31 21.75 13.60
CA ASP A 167 -6.46 20.41 14.13
C ASP A 167 -5.57 20.26 15.37
N ASP A 168 -6.13 19.82 16.49
CA ASP A 168 -5.47 19.72 17.80
C ASP A 168 -4.63 20.97 18.18
N GLY A 169 -5.12 22.16 17.83
CA GLY A 169 -4.45 23.44 18.13
C GLY A 169 -3.32 23.81 17.17
N ILE A 170 -3.08 23.02 16.14
CA ILE A 170 -2.08 23.26 15.09
C ILE A 170 -2.78 23.73 13.82
N VAL A 171 -2.28 24.80 13.21
CA VAL A 171 -2.75 25.24 11.88
C VAL A 171 -2.28 24.24 10.85
N ILE A 172 -3.21 23.54 10.20
CA ILE A 172 -2.94 22.52 9.17
C ILE A 172 -3.17 23.02 7.74
N ALA A 173 -3.88 24.14 7.59
CA ALA A 173 -4.06 24.80 6.30
C ALA A 173 -4.52 26.26 6.47
N SER A 174 -4.12 27.12 5.54
CA SER A 174 -4.52 28.52 5.48
C SER A 174 -4.60 28.97 4.02
N ASN A 175 -5.51 29.94 3.72
CA ASN A 175 -5.51 30.66 2.45
C ASN A 175 -4.56 31.87 2.46
N ASP A 176 -3.86 32.12 3.57
CA ASP A 176 -2.80 33.12 3.70
C ASP A 176 -1.45 32.39 3.73
N GLU A 177 -0.62 32.63 2.70
CA GLU A 177 0.71 32.01 2.54
C GLU A 177 1.72 32.38 3.66
N LYS A 178 1.36 33.33 4.53
CA LYS A 178 2.22 33.79 5.63
C LYS A 178 1.94 33.11 6.96
N LEU A 179 0.92 32.27 7.02
CA LEU A 179 0.52 31.48 8.17
C LEU A 179 0.80 30.00 7.97
#